data_bbb4a0786b2c6f1f2770455247a735e2
#
_entry.id   bbb4a0786b2c6f1f2770455247a735e2
#
_cell.length_a   1.000
_cell.length_b   1.000
_cell.length_c   1.000
_cell.angle_alpha   90.00
_cell.angle_beta   90.00
_cell.angle_gamma   90.00
#
_symmetry.space_group_name_H-M   'P 1'
#
loop_
_entity.id
_entity.type
_entity.pdbx_description
1 polymer ?
#
loop_
_entity_poly.entity_id
_entity_poly.type
_entity_poly.pdbx_seq_one_letter_code
_entity_poly.pdbx_strand_id
1 'polypeptide(L)'
;AKQMDAEFRQLLQDRLNMVKEKPLPYQFTKFEKEWQSLRRSTPEDFDKSPDTFISQDFIEKVADAITHVPKGFKPIKQIDIQLKQRKDMFFNAKSLNWASAELLAYGSLLLEGKTVRLTGQDVQRGTFSHRHAVVHDSTTNKPYNFLKEMKDSKGQFSIYNSLLSEYAVLGFEYGYAMASPNS
;
A
#
# COMPACT_ATOMS: atom_id res chain seq x y z
N ALA A 1 -0.60 35.98 20.80
CA ALA A 1 -0.08 34.61 20.72
C ALA A 1 0.02 33.98 22.12
N LYS A 2 0.86 34.50 23.05
CA LYS A 2 1.06 33.90 24.39
C LYS A 2 -0.24 33.76 25.21
N GLN A 3 -1.10 34.76 25.16
CA GLN A 3 -2.40 34.72 25.86
C GLN A 3 -3.30 33.63 25.29
N MET A 4 -3.42 33.51 23.96
CA MET A 4 -4.16 32.44 23.28
C MET A 4 -3.64 31.03 23.61
N ASP A 5 -2.32 30.85 23.68
CA ASP A 5 -1.73 29.58 24.07
C ASP A 5 -2.09 29.22 25.51
N ALA A 6 -2.02 30.19 26.44
CA ALA A 6 -2.40 29.98 27.83
C ALA A 6 -3.89 29.62 27.99
N GLU A 7 -4.77 30.34 27.32
CA GLU A 7 -6.20 30.08 27.31
C GLU A 7 -6.53 28.68 26.73
N PHE A 8 -5.87 28.32 25.66
CA PHE A 8 -6.05 26.98 25.04
C PHE A 8 -5.56 25.86 25.96
N ARG A 9 -4.40 26.03 26.60
CA ARG A 9 -3.87 25.04 27.57
C ARG A 9 -4.81 24.89 28.77
N GLN A 10 -5.36 26.00 29.27
CA GLN A 10 -6.32 25.96 30.36
C GLN A 10 -7.59 25.21 29.94
N LEU A 11 -8.13 25.50 28.75
CA LEU A 11 -9.28 24.77 28.20
C LEU A 11 -9.02 23.25 28.12
N LEU A 12 -7.86 22.83 27.62
CA LEU A 12 -7.50 21.42 27.56
C LEU A 12 -7.41 20.78 28.95
N GLN A 13 -6.84 21.50 29.92
CA GLN A 13 -6.74 21.01 31.30
C GLN A 13 -8.11 20.86 31.96
N ASP A 14 -8.99 21.82 31.75
CA ASP A 14 -10.36 21.78 32.28
C ASP A 14 -11.16 20.60 31.69
N ARG A 15 -11.01 20.35 30.38
CA ARG A 15 -11.63 19.18 29.71
C ARG A 15 -11.07 17.86 30.24
N LEU A 16 -9.77 17.79 30.45
CA LEU A 16 -9.14 16.61 31.02
C LEU A 16 -9.64 16.32 32.43
N ASN A 17 -9.73 17.35 33.26
CA ASN A 17 -10.26 17.24 34.64
C ASN A 17 -11.70 16.75 34.63
N MET A 18 -12.55 17.37 33.78
CA MET A 18 -13.95 16.99 33.66
C MET A 18 -14.13 15.50 33.28
N VAL A 19 -13.31 14.97 32.36
CA VAL A 19 -13.37 13.56 31.96
C VAL A 19 -12.86 12.63 33.07
N LYS A 20 -11.87 13.06 33.87
CA LYS A 20 -11.37 12.29 35.01
C LYS A 20 -12.39 12.22 36.14
N GLU A 21 -13.12 13.33 36.42
CA GLU A 21 -14.13 13.38 37.46
C GLU A 21 -15.42 12.63 37.08
N LYS A 22 -15.83 12.74 35.83
CA LYS A 22 -16.97 12.03 35.27
C LYS A 22 -16.58 11.36 33.94
N PRO A 23 -16.09 10.13 33.98
CA PRO A 23 -15.84 9.38 32.75
C PRO A 23 -17.12 9.31 31.93
N LEU A 24 -17.07 9.80 30.70
CA LEU A 24 -18.21 9.70 29.78
C LEU A 24 -18.54 8.22 29.60
N PRO A 25 -19.81 7.80 29.78
CA PRO A 25 -20.17 6.42 29.51
C PRO A 25 -19.85 6.12 28.05
N TYR A 26 -19.01 5.11 27.83
CA TYR A 26 -18.71 4.64 26.49
C TYR A 26 -19.99 4.08 25.87
N GLN A 27 -20.56 4.82 24.93
CA GLN A 27 -21.66 4.32 24.12
C GLN A 27 -21.08 3.63 22.89
N PHE A 28 -21.22 2.32 22.84
CA PHE A 28 -20.87 1.57 21.66
C PHE A 28 -21.87 1.93 20.55
N THR A 29 -21.40 2.67 19.56
CA THR A 29 -22.17 2.96 18.36
C THR A 29 -22.19 1.67 17.52
N LYS A 30 -23.38 1.19 17.18
CA LYS A 30 -23.52 0.04 16.27
C LYS A 30 -22.87 0.41 14.94
N PHE A 31 -22.13 -0.54 14.41
CA PHE A 31 -21.57 -0.40 13.07
C PHE A 31 -22.69 -0.22 12.05
N GLU A 32 -22.48 0.66 11.09
CA GLU A 32 -23.42 0.96 10.03
C GLU A 32 -22.99 0.29 8.71
N LYS A 33 -23.96 -0.01 7.85
CA LYS A 33 -23.74 -0.47 6.47
C LYS A 33 -22.76 -1.65 6.39
N GLU A 34 -21.71 -1.49 5.62
CA GLU A 34 -20.70 -2.52 5.31
C GLU A 34 -19.95 -3.00 6.56
N TRP A 35 -19.80 -2.14 7.58
CA TRP A 35 -19.19 -2.52 8.84
C TRP A 35 -19.99 -3.56 9.64
N GLN A 36 -21.29 -3.70 9.39
CA GLN A 36 -22.14 -4.67 10.09
C GLN A 36 -21.79 -6.13 9.75
N SER A 37 -21.21 -6.35 8.57
CA SER A 37 -20.79 -7.69 8.11
C SER A 37 -19.42 -8.11 8.68
N LEU A 38 -18.67 -7.18 9.27
CA LEU A 38 -17.33 -7.43 9.80
C LEU A 38 -17.43 -7.85 11.27
N ARG A 39 -16.69 -8.86 11.64
CA ARG A 39 -16.48 -9.27 13.02
C ARG A 39 -15.09 -8.88 13.53
N ARG A 40 -14.94 -8.76 14.81
CA ARG A 40 -13.60 -8.64 15.42
C ARG A 40 -12.90 -9.99 15.34
N SER A 41 -11.58 -9.94 15.17
CA SER A 41 -10.74 -11.13 15.29
C SER A 41 -10.75 -11.66 16.71
N THR A 42 -10.63 -12.97 16.83
CA THR A 42 -10.45 -13.68 18.11
C THR A 42 -9.07 -14.36 18.13
N PRO A 43 -8.54 -14.79 19.27
CA PRO A 43 -7.24 -15.48 19.31
C PRO A 43 -7.19 -16.70 18.39
N GLU A 44 -8.28 -17.42 18.23
CA GLU A 44 -8.39 -18.63 17.40
C GLU A 44 -8.18 -18.35 15.89
N ASP A 45 -8.40 -17.12 15.45
CA ASP A 45 -8.15 -16.71 14.05
C ASP A 45 -6.65 -16.76 13.70
N PHE A 46 -5.78 -16.75 14.69
CA PHE A 46 -4.33 -16.77 14.52
C PHE A 46 -3.71 -18.17 14.75
N ASP A 47 -4.50 -19.18 15.09
CA ASP A 47 -4.03 -20.55 15.32
C ASP A 47 -3.59 -21.25 14.02
N LYS A 48 -4.12 -20.80 12.88
CA LYS A 48 -3.83 -21.37 11.57
C LYS A 48 -3.39 -20.29 10.59
N SER A 49 -2.27 -20.51 9.94
CA SER A 49 -1.89 -19.71 8.77
C SER A 49 -2.69 -20.16 7.54
N PRO A 50 -3.33 -19.24 6.82
CA PRO A 50 -3.97 -19.58 5.55
C PRO A 50 -2.92 -19.93 4.48
N ASP A 51 -3.32 -20.69 3.48
CA ASP A 51 -2.51 -20.91 2.30
C ASP A 51 -2.35 -19.61 1.51
N THR A 52 -1.10 -19.23 1.26
CA THR A 52 -0.75 -17.99 0.54
C THR A 52 0.03 -18.27 -0.75
N PHE A 53 0.09 -19.52 -1.19
CA PHE A 53 0.75 -19.86 -2.45
C PHE A 53 -0.02 -19.33 -3.66
N ILE A 54 0.71 -19.06 -4.74
CA ILE A 54 0.15 -18.65 -6.02
C ILE A 54 0.58 -19.63 -7.12
N SER A 55 -0.22 -19.73 -8.17
CA SER A 55 0.09 -20.62 -9.30
C SER A 55 1.30 -20.14 -10.10
N GLN A 56 1.97 -21.07 -10.78
CA GLN A 56 3.08 -20.75 -11.68
C GLN A 56 2.65 -19.77 -12.79
N ASP A 57 1.42 -19.91 -13.31
CA ASP A 57 0.85 -18.99 -14.31
C ASP A 57 0.78 -17.55 -13.79
N PHE A 58 0.39 -17.36 -12.51
CA PHE A 58 0.38 -16.03 -11.90
C PHE A 58 1.79 -15.46 -11.77
N ILE A 59 2.75 -16.30 -11.35
CA ILE A 59 4.16 -15.88 -11.25
C ILE A 59 4.66 -15.39 -12.60
N GLU A 60 4.42 -16.13 -13.67
CA GLU A 60 4.88 -15.81 -15.02
C GLU A 60 4.23 -14.52 -15.55
N LYS A 61 2.91 -14.36 -15.39
CA LYS A 61 2.18 -13.14 -15.80
C LYS A 61 2.68 -11.90 -15.09
N VAL A 62 2.85 -11.98 -13.78
CA VAL A 62 3.35 -10.84 -13.00
C VAL A 62 4.81 -10.56 -13.33
N ALA A 63 5.66 -11.62 -13.42
CA ALA A 63 7.06 -11.47 -13.78
C ALA A 63 7.23 -10.79 -15.14
N ASP A 64 6.43 -11.20 -16.14
CA ASP A 64 6.45 -10.53 -17.44
C ASP A 64 6.07 -9.06 -17.34
N ALA A 65 4.99 -8.75 -16.62
CA ALA A 65 4.52 -7.38 -16.47
C ALA A 65 5.57 -6.46 -15.80
N ILE A 66 6.23 -6.92 -14.72
CA ILE A 66 7.15 -6.08 -13.92
C ILE A 66 8.60 -6.08 -14.41
N THR A 67 8.91 -6.80 -15.49
CA THR A 67 10.25 -6.86 -16.08
C THR A 67 10.35 -6.23 -17.46
N HIS A 68 9.24 -5.86 -18.06
CA HIS A 68 9.21 -5.26 -19.39
C HIS A 68 8.59 -3.88 -19.38
N VAL A 69 9.13 -3.02 -20.22
CA VAL A 69 8.58 -1.70 -20.53
C VAL A 69 8.00 -1.69 -21.95
N PRO A 70 7.04 -0.81 -22.26
CA PRO A 70 6.43 -0.76 -23.60
C PRO A 70 7.46 -0.39 -24.67
N LYS A 71 7.16 -0.79 -25.91
CA LYS A 71 7.99 -0.46 -27.06
C LYS A 71 8.17 1.06 -27.20
N GLY A 72 9.41 1.50 -27.33
CA GLY A 72 9.77 2.92 -27.45
C GLY A 72 9.99 3.64 -26.12
N PHE A 73 9.68 3.05 -25.00
CA PHE A 73 10.00 3.59 -23.69
C PHE A 73 11.51 3.46 -23.40
N LYS A 74 12.12 4.52 -22.93
CA LYS A 74 13.56 4.59 -22.67
C LYS A 74 13.84 4.80 -21.18
N PRO A 75 13.99 3.75 -20.38
CA PRO A 75 14.35 3.91 -18.97
C PRO A 75 15.77 4.48 -18.86
N ILE A 76 16.07 5.12 -17.74
CA ILE A 76 17.46 5.44 -17.41
C ILE A 76 18.29 4.18 -17.17
N LYS A 77 19.59 4.25 -17.39
CA LYS A 77 20.50 3.09 -17.31
C LYS A 77 20.36 2.27 -16.02
N GLN A 78 20.17 2.94 -14.88
CA GLN A 78 20.00 2.25 -13.59
C GLN A 78 18.74 1.38 -13.56
N ILE A 79 17.63 1.90 -14.08
CA ILE A 79 16.37 1.14 -14.18
C ILE A 79 16.49 -0.02 -15.14
N ASP A 80 17.17 0.17 -16.29
CA ASP A 80 17.41 -0.91 -17.23
C ASP A 80 18.21 -2.07 -16.60
N ILE A 81 19.23 -1.75 -15.81
CA ILE A 81 20.00 -2.75 -15.05
C ILE A 81 19.10 -3.48 -14.04
N GLN A 82 18.28 -2.76 -13.29
CA GLN A 82 17.38 -3.37 -12.32
C GLN A 82 16.32 -4.27 -12.96
N LEU A 83 15.76 -3.86 -14.09
CA LEU A 83 14.79 -4.68 -14.82
C LEU A 83 15.44 -5.99 -15.33
N LYS A 84 16.69 -5.94 -15.81
CA LYS A 84 17.46 -7.13 -16.19
C LYS A 84 17.73 -8.05 -15.01
N GLN A 85 18.14 -7.49 -13.87
CA GLN A 85 18.34 -8.26 -12.63
C GLN A 85 17.03 -8.90 -12.14
N ARG A 86 15.94 -8.15 -12.16
CA ARG A 86 14.61 -8.66 -11.80
C ARG A 86 14.19 -9.80 -12.71
N LYS A 87 14.38 -9.65 -14.01
CA LYS A 87 14.13 -10.71 -14.99
C LYS A 87 14.96 -11.96 -14.70
N ASP A 88 16.24 -11.80 -14.39
CA ASP A 88 17.13 -12.92 -14.05
C ASP A 88 16.66 -13.66 -12.79
N MET A 89 16.22 -12.93 -11.74
CA MET A 89 15.68 -13.52 -10.51
C MET A 89 14.47 -14.42 -10.78
N PHE A 90 13.55 -14.01 -11.64
CA PHE A 90 12.34 -14.79 -11.94
C PHE A 90 12.60 -15.98 -12.85
N PHE A 91 13.37 -15.80 -13.91
CA PHE A 91 13.44 -16.78 -14.98
C PHE A 91 14.66 -17.71 -14.92
N ASN A 92 15.77 -17.24 -14.33
CA ASN A 92 17.02 -18.00 -14.27
C ASN A 92 17.37 -18.45 -12.86
N ALA A 93 17.59 -17.48 -11.95
CA ALA A 93 18.04 -17.76 -10.59
C ALA A 93 16.96 -18.40 -9.70
N LYS A 94 15.68 -18.21 -10.01
CA LYS A 94 14.53 -18.67 -9.23
C LYS A 94 14.64 -18.29 -7.74
N SER A 95 15.18 -17.11 -7.49
CA SER A 95 15.41 -16.56 -6.15
C SER A 95 15.08 -15.07 -6.17
N LEU A 96 14.13 -14.65 -5.38
CA LEU A 96 13.61 -13.27 -5.37
C LEU A 96 14.16 -12.49 -4.20
N ASN A 97 14.49 -11.23 -4.43
CA ASN A 97 14.65 -10.27 -3.35
C ASN A 97 13.28 -9.77 -2.86
N TRP A 98 13.27 -9.09 -1.73
CA TRP A 98 12.04 -8.55 -1.13
C TRP A 98 11.26 -7.64 -2.05
N ALA A 99 11.91 -6.79 -2.84
CA ALA A 99 11.24 -5.87 -3.75
C ALA A 99 10.49 -6.59 -4.88
N SER A 100 11.11 -7.64 -5.44
CA SER A 100 10.49 -8.47 -6.47
C SER A 100 9.36 -9.32 -5.90
N ALA A 101 9.53 -9.86 -4.70
CA ALA A 101 8.50 -10.63 -4.00
C ALA A 101 7.29 -9.76 -3.64
N GLU A 102 7.51 -8.53 -3.19
CA GLU A 102 6.46 -7.56 -2.89
C GLU A 102 5.62 -7.24 -4.13
N LEU A 103 6.27 -6.92 -5.26
CA LEU A 103 5.56 -6.65 -6.52
C LEU A 103 4.83 -7.88 -7.04
N LEU A 104 5.40 -9.08 -6.85
CA LEU A 104 4.74 -10.34 -7.18
C LEU A 104 3.46 -10.52 -6.36
N ALA A 105 3.51 -10.27 -5.06
CA ALA A 105 2.35 -10.36 -4.18
C ALA A 105 1.25 -9.37 -4.60
N TYR A 106 1.59 -8.12 -4.89
CA TYR A 106 0.60 -7.15 -5.38
C TYR A 106 0.00 -7.57 -6.72
N GLY A 107 0.84 -8.02 -7.65
CA GLY A 107 0.37 -8.48 -8.96
C GLY A 107 -0.55 -9.69 -8.87
N SER A 108 -0.26 -10.65 -8.00
CA SER A 108 -1.12 -11.81 -7.80
C SER A 108 -2.50 -11.43 -7.24
N LEU A 109 -2.56 -10.51 -6.27
CA LEU A 109 -3.81 -9.97 -5.76
C LEU A 109 -4.65 -9.29 -6.84
N LEU A 110 -3.99 -8.54 -7.74
CA LEU A 110 -4.69 -7.91 -8.86
C LEU A 110 -5.28 -8.93 -9.85
N LEU A 111 -4.57 -10.03 -10.12
CA LEU A 111 -5.09 -11.13 -10.95
C LEU A 111 -6.27 -11.83 -10.29
N GLU A 112 -6.30 -11.92 -8.96
CA GLU A 112 -7.43 -12.42 -8.18
C GLU A 112 -8.62 -11.44 -8.12
N GLY A 113 -8.46 -10.22 -8.60
CA GLY A 113 -9.50 -9.18 -8.57
C GLY A 113 -9.51 -8.33 -7.31
N LYS A 114 -8.46 -8.41 -6.51
CA LYS A 114 -8.31 -7.56 -5.32
C LYS A 114 -7.71 -6.21 -5.72
N THR A 115 -8.26 -5.13 -5.18
CA THR A 115 -7.68 -3.80 -5.33
C THR A 115 -6.49 -3.63 -4.39
N VAL A 116 -5.40 -3.10 -4.92
CA VAL A 116 -4.20 -2.79 -4.14
C VAL A 116 -3.95 -1.30 -4.20
N ARG A 117 -3.91 -0.66 -3.04
CA ARG A 117 -3.59 0.76 -2.90
C ARG A 117 -2.38 0.94 -1.98
N LEU A 118 -1.40 1.67 -2.45
CA LEU A 118 -0.18 1.95 -1.73
C LEU A 118 0.00 3.46 -1.59
N THR A 119 0.10 3.95 -0.35
CA THR A 119 0.31 5.36 -0.05
C THR A 119 1.43 5.52 0.96
N GLY A 120 2.31 6.45 0.74
CA GLY A 120 3.44 6.72 1.63
C GLY A 120 4.50 7.59 0.95
N GLN A 121 5.50 8.00 1.71
CA GLN A 121 6.62 8.73 1.13
C GLN A 121 7.38 7.85 0.14
N ASP A 122 7.64 8.38 -1.04
CA ASP A 122 8.45 7.73 -2.08
C ASP A 122 8.07 6.27 -2.38
N VAL A 123 6.78 5.93 -2.25
CA VAL A 123 6.32 4.54 -2.42
C VAL A 123 6.43 4.06 -3.86
N GLN A 124 6.37 4.95 -4.84
CA GLN A 124 6.50 4.59 -6.25
C GLN A 124 7.87 4.02 -6.60
N ARG A 125 8.93 4.60 -6.05
CA ARG A 125 10.31 4.15 -6.20
C ARG A 125 10.72 3.19 -5.08
N GLY A 126 10.26 3.46 -3.88
CA GLY A 126 10.75 2.90 -2.62
C GLY A 126 11.94 3.69 -2.10
N THR A 127 11.93 4.03 -0.81
CA THR A 127 12.94 4.87 -0.14
C THR A 127 14.37 4.39 -0.38
N PHE A 128 14.58 3.08 -0.48
CA PHE A 128 15.87 2.46 -0.78
C PHE A 128 16.12 2.24 -2.29
N SER A 129 15.36 2.91 -3.16
CA SER A 129 15.45 2.74 -4.62
C SER A 129 15.32 1.26 -5.06
N HIS A 130 14.38 0.55 -4.45
CA HIS A 130 14.24 -0.90 -4.58
C HIS A 130 12.99 -1.34 -5.33
N ARG A 131 11.85 -0.67 -5.08
CA ARG A 131 10.54 -1.08 -5.62
C ARG A 131 10.38 -0.76 -7.10
N HIS A 132 10.57 0.50 -7.47
CA HIS A 132 10.35 0.98 -8.83
C HIS A 132 9.07 0.42 -9.47
N ALA A 133 7.93 0.58 -8.78
CA ALA A 133 6.63 0.22 -9.32
C ALA A 133 6.19 1.18 -10.44
N VAL A 134 6.69 2.40 -10.40
CA VAL A 134 6.54 3.42 -11.44
C VAL A 134 7.92 3.85 -11.90
N VAL A 135 8.13 3.87 -13.20
CA VAL A 135 9.35 4.34 -13.84
C VAL A 135 9.04 5.45 -14.84
N HIS A 136 10.01 6.27 -15.17
CA HIS A 136 9.83 7.41 -16.08
C HIS A 136 10.69 7.24 -17.32
N ASP A 137 10.11 7.59 -18.47
CA ASP A 137 10.86 7.67 -19.73
C ASP A 137 11.88 8.82 -19.65
N SER A 138 13.14 8.51 -19.96
CA SER A 138 14.25 9.48 -19.83
C SER A 138 14.18 10.66 -20.82
N THR A 139 13.39 10.52 -21.88
CA THR A 139 13.24 11.54 -22.94
C THR A 139 11.98 12.37 -22.73
N THR A 140 10.86 11.71 -22.43
CA THR A 140 9.54 12.36 -22.37
C THR A 140 9.04 12.61 -20.96
N ASN A 141 9.71 12.04 -19.96
CA ASN A 141 9.31 12.02 -18.56
C ASN A 141 7.93 11.39 -18.30
N LYS A 142 7.38 10.65 -19.27
CA LYS A 142 6.10 9.96 -19.08
C LYS A 142 6.26 8.83 -18.06
N PRO A 143 5.38 8.74 -17.05
CA PRO A 143 5.39 7.63 -16.11
C PRO A 143 4.85 6.35 -16.76
N TYR A 144 5.41 5.22 -16.36
CA TYR A 144 4.89 3.90 -16.65
C TYR A 144 4.74 3.12 -15.34
N ASN A 145 3.53 2.68 -15.05
CA ASN A 145 3.20 1.93 -13.85
C ASN A 145 2.99 0.46 -14.23
N PHE A 146 3.93 -0.40 -13.88
CA PHE A 146 3.95 -1.80 -14.29
C PHE A 146 2.67 -2.55 -13.93
N LEU A 147 2.21 -2.43 -12.69
CA LEU A 147 1.07 -3.20 -12.20
C LEU A 147 -0.27 -2.62 -12.67
N LYS A 148 -0.34 -1.31 -12.89
CA LYS A 148 -1.53 -0.67 -13.48
C LYS A 148 -1.76 -1.10 -14.92
N GLU A 149 -0.66 -1.25 -15.67
CA GLU A 149 -0.68 -1.63 -17.10
C GLU A 149 -0.62 -3.15 -17.30
N MET A 150 -0.64 -3.93 -16.22
CA MET A 150 -0.58 -5.39 -16.29
C MET A 150 -1.84 -5.95 -16.97
N LYS A 151 -1.63 -6.78 -17.98
CA LYS A 151 -2.71 -7.49 -18.67
C LYS A 151 -3.41 -8.48 -17.73
N ASP A 152 -4.68 -8.74 -18.02
CA ASP A 152 -5.52 -9.68 -17.28
C ASP A 152 -5.76 -9.31 -15.81
N SER A 153 -5.32 -8.12 -15.39
CA SER A 153 -5.65 -7.59 -14.07
C SER A 153 -7.16 -7.40 -13.93
N LYS A 154 -7.73 -7.99 -12.89
CA LYS A 154 -9.15 -7.81 -12.54
C LYS A 154 -9.34 -6.77 -11.43
N GLY A 155 -8.30 -6.53 -10.66
CA GLY A 155 -8.25 -5.51 -9.61
C GLY A 155 -7.63 -4.20 -10.11
N GLN A 156 -7.67 -3.17 -9.28
CA GLN A 156 -7.06 -1.87 -9.55
C GLN A 156 -5.80 -1.69 -8.74
N PHE A 157 -4.75 -1.16 -9.36
CA PHE A 157 -3.52 -0.78 -8.67
C PHE A 157 -3.41 0.74 -8.60
N SER A 158 -3.35 1.26 -7.39
CA SER A 158 -3.18 2.69 -7.09
C SER A 158 -1.96 2.90 -6.22
N ILE A 159 -1.05 3.79 -6.63
CA ILE A 159 0.17 4.08 -5.89
C ILE A 159 0.46 5.58 -5.92
N TYR A 160 0.54 6.19 -4.73
CA TYR A 160 0.68 7.63 -4.56
C TYR A 160 1.75 7.98 -3.55
N ASN A 161 2.71 8.82 -3.97
CA ASN A 161 3.66 9.40 -3.04
C ASN A 161 2.94 10.42 -2.14
N SER A 162 3.05 10.24 -0.83
CA SER A 162 2.59 11.19 0.17
C SER A 162 3.72 12.13 0.60
N LEU A 163 3.37 13.09 1.45
CA LEU A 163 4.34 13.85 2.21
C LEU A 163 5.10 12.93 3.18
N LEU A 164 6.28 13.38 3.60
CA LEU A 164 7.11 12.69 4.62
C LEU A 164 6.47 12.83 6.00
N SER A 165 5.58 11.90 6.34
CA SER A 165 4.95 11.82 7.65
C SER A 165 4.29 10.46 7.84
N GLU A 166 4.83 9.63 8.69
CA GLU A 166 4.26 8.32 9.04
C GLU A 166 2.91 8.47 9.73
N TYR A 167 2.78 9.48 10.59
CA TYR A 167 1.52 9.76 11.29
C TYR A 167 0.39 10.15 10.33
N ALA A 168 0.68 10.97 9.33
CA ALA A 168 -0.31 11.37 8.32
C ALA A 168 -0.70 10.18 7.43
N VAL A 169 0.23 9.29 7.12
CA VAL A 169 -0.07 8.08 6.35
C VAL A 169 -0.99 7.13 7.13
N LEU A 170 -0.70 6.88 8.40
CA LEU A 170 -1.58 6.07 9.26
C LEU A 170 -2.97 6.71 9.42
N GLY A 171 -3.04 8.03 9.58
CA GLY A 171 -4.31 8.77 9.64
C GLY A 171 -5.10 8.65 8.34
N PHE A 172 -4.44 8.71 7.20
CA PHE A 172 -5.06 8.50 5.90
C PHE A 172 -5.60 7.08 5.75
N GLU A 173 -4.81 6.06 6.08
CA GLU A 173 -5.23 4.65 6.01
C GLU A 173 -6.42 4.37 6.92
N TYR A 174 -6.39 4.90 8.14
CA TYR A 174 -7.52 4.79 9.06
C TYR A 174 -8.79 5.42 8.49
N GLY A 175 -8.71 6.66 7.99
CA GLY A 175 -9.86 7.35 7.38
C GLY A 175 -10.39 6.64 6.14
N TYR A 176 -9.49 6.11 5.31
CA TYR A 176 -9.88 5.35 4.12
C TYR A 176 -10.60 4.04 4.49
N ALA A 177 -10.05 3.27 5.42
CA ALA A 177 -10.67 2.03 5.90
C ALA A 177 -12.03 2.28 6.56
N MET A 178 -12.20 3.40 7.27
CA MET A 178 -13.50 3.80 7.84
C MET A 178 -14.55 4.06 6.76
N ALA A 179 -14.15 4.65 5.63
CA ALA A 179 -15.06 4.96 4.53
C ALA A 179 -15.33 3.76 3.61
N SER A 180 -14.35 2.83 3.50
CA SER A 180 -14.42 1.68 2.59
C SER A 180 -13.79 0.44 3.24
N PRO A 181 -14.51 -0.21 4.16
CA PRO A 181 -13.98 -1.32 4.96
C PRO A 181 -13.69 -2.60 4.15
N ASN A 182 -14.23 -2.69 2.94
CA ASN A 182 -14.05 -3.85 2.05
C ASN A 182 -12.98 -3.64 0.96
N SER A 183 -12.21 -2.56 1.04
CA SER A 183 -11.18 -2.23 0.04
C SER A 183 -9.78 -2.59 0.52
#